data_04122a3604bb51d6b825c6fa55d553d7
#
_entry.id   04122a3604bb51d6b825c6fa55d553d7
#
_cell.length_a   1.000
_cell.length_b   1.000
_cell.length_c   1.000
_cell.angle_alpha   90.00
_cell.angle_beta   90.00
_cell.angle_gamma   90.00
#
_symmetry.space_group_name_H-M   'P 1'
#
loop_
_entity.id
_entity.type
_entity.pdbx_description
1 polymer ?
#
loop_
_entity_poly.entity_id
_entity_poly.type
_entity_poly.pdbx_seq_one_letter_code
_entity_poly.pdbx_strand_id
1 'polypeptide(L)'
;MYKRQVFIIQSPFPPLDNLMELLMMIDAARRASAYKVIAVMPYFGWARQDRKDRPRVPIGAKLVANMLVAAGVDRIMTMDLHADQIQGFFDVPVDALYASGIFVPYIKSLNIEDLSIAAPDMGGAKRANTYAKHLSAPIIISHKERAKANVVGKMTAIGDVKGRNVIIVDDMIDTAGTICMAADMLMEKGAKSVRAAITHPILSGQAYEKINASALQEVIVTDTIPLNPEKDLSKFKVMTVADIFANVIERVHNYK
;
A
#
# COMPACT_ATOMS: atom_id res chain seq x y z
N MET A 1 9.47 -39.05 4.08
CA MET A 1 8.50 -38.15 4.73
C MET A 1 8.50 -36.84 3.93
N TYR A 2 7.46 -36.57 3.15
CA TYR A 2 7.40 -35.37 2.32
C TYR A 2 7.17 -34.17 3.24
N LYS A 3 8.16 -33.27 3.30
CA LYS A 3 8.10 -32.01 4.06
C LYS A 3 7.13 -31.07 3.32
N ARG A 4 5.89 -30.98 3.81
CA ARG A 4 4.86 -30.11 3.19
C ARG A 4 5.00 -28.70 3.74
N GLN A 5 5.26 -27.75 2.86
CA GLN A 5 5.09 -26.34 3.13
C GLN A 5 3.61 -25.98 2.91
N VAL A 6 3.08 -25.11 3.76
CA VAL A 6 1.72 -24.59 3.64
C VAL A 6 1.82 -23.07 3.46
N PHE A 7 1.27 -22.58 2.37
CA PHE A 7 1.14 -21.14 2.09
C PHE A 7 -0.31 -20.74 2.38
N ILE A 8 -0.50 -19.82 3.31
CA ILE A 8 -1.81 -19.31 3.71
C ILE A 8 -1.92 -17.90 3.15
N ILE A 9 -2.85 -17.68 2.21
CA ILE A 9 -3.05 -16.38 1.57
C ILE A 9 -4.23 -15.70 2.25
N GLN A 10 -3.96 -14.61 2.97
CA GLN A 10 -4.98 -13.80 3.63
C GLN A 10 -4.50 -12.36 3.82
N SER A 11 -5.30 -11.40 3.38
CA SER A 11 -5.06 -9.98 3.66
C SER A 11 -5.85 -9.57 4.91
N PRO A 12 -5.20 -9.25 6.04
CA PRO A 12 -5.89 -8.87 7.27
C PRO A 12 -6.35 -7.39 7.24
N PHE A 13 -7.19 -7.03 6.24
CA PHE A 13 -7.91 -5.76 6.21
C PHE A 13 -9.12 -5.80 7.16
N PRO A 14 -9.70 -4.65 7.56
CA PRO A 14 -10.90 -4.64 8.38
C PRO A 14 -12.06 -5.44 7.75
N PRO A 15 -12.84 -6.22 8.54
CA PRO A 15 -12.85 -6.28 10.00
C PRO A 15 -11.74 -7.15 10.61
N LEU A 16 -11.62 -7.16 11.95
CA LEU A 16 -10.61 -7.92 12.70
C LEU A 16 -10.67 -9.43 12.44
N ASP A 17 -11.82 -9.93 12.03
CA ASP A 17 -12.07 -11.34 11.74
C ASP A 17 -11.07 -11.92 10.73
N ASN A 18 -10.66 -11.15 9.74
CA ASN A 18 -9.66 -11.56 8.75
C ASN A 18 -8.30 -11.91 9.40
N LEU A 19 -7.89 -11.18 10.45
CA LEU A 19 -6.67 -11.51 11.20
C LEU A 19 -6.88 -12.76 12.05
N MET A 20 -8.04 -12.88 12.73
CA MET A 20 -8.34 -14.07 13.55
C MET A 20 -8.40 -15.33 12.69
N GLU A 21 -9.01 -15.27 11.51
CA GLU A 21 -9.04 -16.37 10.56
C GLU A 21 -7.62 -16.81 10.17
N LEU A 22 -6.74 -15.86 9.84
CA LEU A 22 -5.33 -16.14 9.53
C LEU A 22 -4.63 -16.85 10.69
N LEU A 23 -4.78 -16.35 11.94
CA LEU A 23 -4.16 -16.94 13.12
C LEU A 23 -4.65 -18.38 13.35
N MET A 24 -5.96 -18.61 13.20
CA MET A 24 -6.58 -19.95 13.34
C MET A 24 -6.09 -20.91 12.24
N MET A 25 -5.95 -20.46 11.00
CA MET A 25 -5.40 -21.27 9.91
C MET A 25 -3.94 -21.64 10.16
N ILE A 26 -3.11 -20.71 10.70
CA ILE A 26 -1.72 -20.99 11.06
C ILE A 26 -1.65 -22.05 12.16
N ASP A 27 -2.42 -21.92 13.25
CA ASP A 27 -2.47 -22.88 14.34
C ASP A 27 -2.94 -24.26 13.84
N ALA A 28 -3.99 -24.31 13.02
CA ALA A 28 -4.48 -25.56 12.43
C ALA A 28 -3.42 -26.25 11.56
N ALA A 29 -2.69 -25.51 10.72
CA ALA A 29 -1.62 -26.05 9.90
C ALA A 29 -0.48 -26.62 10.77
N ARG A 30 -0.12 -25.94 11.88
CA ARG A 30 0.86 -26.42 12.86
C ARG A 30 0.41 -27.72 13.53
N ARG A 31 -0.83 -27.78 14.00
CA ARG A 31 -1.40 -29.00 14.60
C ARG A 31 -1.50 -30.16 13.62
N ALA A 32 -1.66 -29.86 12.33
CA ALA A 32 -1.63 -30.83 11.24
C ALA A 32 -0.19 -31.24 10.83
N SER A 33 0.84 -30.87 11.63
CA SER A 33 2.24 -31.20 11.41
C SER A 33 2.82 -30.66 10.09
N ALA A 34 2.39 -29.47 9.65
CA ALA A 34 3.04 -28.77 8.54
C ALA A 34 4.53 -28.55 8.86
N TYR A 35 5.40 -28.81 7.88
CA TYR A 35 6.84 -28.60 8.05
C TYR A 35 7.20 -27.12 8.16
N LYS A 36 6.58 -26.29 7.31
CA LYS A 36 6.64 -24.83 7.38
C LYS A 36 5.29 -24.25 7.08
N VAL A 37 4.96 -23.16 7.77
CA VAL A 37 3.76 -22.36 7.54
C VAL A 37 4.20 -20.97 7.11
N ILE A 38 3.84 -20.58 5.90
CA ILE A 38 4.16 -19.29 5.31
C ILE A 38 2.88 -18.47 5.21
N ALA A 39 2.82 -17.32 5.86
CA ALA A 39 1.71 -16.39 5.72
C ALA A 39 2.00 -15.43 4.55
N VAL A 40 1.16 -15.52 3.51
CA VAL A 40 1.17 -14.63 2.36
C VAL A 40 0.11 -13.58 2.61
N MET A 41 0.54 -12.39 3.04
CA MET A 41 -0.32 -11.27 3.38
C MET A 41 -0.09 -10.13 2.39
N PRO A 42 -0.80 -10.08 1.25
CA PRO A 42 -0.63 -8.99 0.29
C PRO A 42 -0.77 -7.62 0.94
N TYR A 43 -1.67 -7.47 1.90
CA TYR A 43 -1.77 -6.30 2.76
C TYR A 43 -1.46 -6.68 4.22
N PHE A 44 -0.56 -5.93 4.88
CA PHE A 44 -0.27 -6.06 6.30
C PHE A 44 -1.06 -5.00 7.08
N GLY A 45 -2.11 -5.43 7.77
CA GLY A 45 -2.93 -4.57 8.62
C GLY A 45 -2.13 -3.98 9.79
N TRP A 46 -2.57 -2.83 10.30
CA TRP A 46 -1.90 -2.06 11.38
C TRP A 46 -0.51 -1.51 11.03
N ALA A 47 -0.04 -1.60 9.78
CA ALA A 47 1.26 -1.09 9.35
C ALA A 47 1.50 0.39 9.69
N ARG A 48 0.43 1.22 9.74
CA ARG A 48 0.51 2.64 10.13
C ARG A 48 0.79 2.87 11.61
N GLN A 49 0.68 1.84 12.46
CA GLN A 49 1.00 1.88 13.87
C GLN A 49 2.38 1.25 14.14
N ASP A 50 3.39 1.71 13.39
CA ASP A 50 4.78 1.21 13.45
C ASP A 50 5.61 1.85 14.56
N ARG A 51 5.11 2.94 15.17
CA ARG A 51 5.78 3.71 16.21
C ARG A 51 4.77 4.41 17.11
N LYS A 52 5.24 4.89 18.26
CA LYS A 52 4.46 5.78 19.11
C LYS A 52 4.52 7.20 18.57
N ASP A 53 3.39 7.71 18.11
CA ASP A 53 3.20 9.11 17.69
C ASP A 53 2.86 10.04 18.87
N ARG A 54 2.44 9.45 20.01
CA ARG A 54 2.11 10.12 21.25
C ARG A 54 2.29 9.17 22.45
N PRO A 55 2.32 9.70 23.70
CA PRO A 55 2.43 8.85 24.88
C PRO A 55 1.25 7.88 25.02
N ARG A 56 1.51 6.69 25.59
CA ARG A 56 0.51 5.68 25.99
C ARG A 56 -0.30 5.08 24.85
N VAL A 57 0.23 5.06 23.64
CA VAL A 57 -0.36 4.34 22.50
C VAL A 57 0.38 3.03 22.22
N PRO A 58 -0.28 2.03 21.63
CA PRO A 58 0.36 0.77 21.22
C PRO A 58 1.27 0.98 20.00
N ILE A 59 2.13 -0.02 19.74
CA ILE A 59 2.76 -0.24 18.44
C ILE A 59 2.05 -1.44 17.82
N GLY A 60 0.93 -1.19 17.14
CA GLY A 60 0.04 -2.22 16.62
C GLY A 60 0.72 -3.17 15.65
N ALA A 61 1.60 -2.65 14.78
CA ALA A 61 2.38 -3.47 13.86
C ALA A 61 3.25 -4.51 14.59
N LYS A 62 3.92 -4.14 15.70
CA LYS A 62 4.71 -5.10 16.50
C LYS A 62 3.83 -6.10 17.22
N LEU A 63 2.66 -5.67 17.73
CA LEU A 63 1.73 -6.58 18.40
C LEU A 63 1.26 -7.67 17.41
N VAL A 64 0.82 -7.28 16.20
CA VAL A 64 0.36 -8.23 15.17
C VAL A 64 1.51 -9.16 14.74
N ALA A 65 2.73 -8.64 14.56
CA ALA A 65 3.90 -9.46 14.26
C ALA A 65 4.13 -10.53 15.34
N ASN A 66 4.06 -10.15 16.62
CA ASN A 66 4.21 -11.10 17.73
C ASN A 66 3.10 -12.17 17.74
N MET A 67 1.85 -11.79 17.47
CA MET A 67 0.72 -12.74 17.40
C MET A 67 0.92 -13.76 16.27
N LEU A 68 1.35 -13.35 15.10
CA LEU A 68 1.64 -14.24 13.97
C LEU A 68 2.79 -15.23 14.29
N VAL A 69 3.86 -14.74 14.91
CA VAL A 69 4.99 -15.59 15.33
C VAL A 69 4.55 -16.56 16.42
N ALA A 70 3.75 -16.10 17.41
CA ALA A 70 3.21 -16.95 18.47
C ALA A 70 2.25 -18.02 17.94
N ALA A 71 1.46 -17.73 16.91
CA ALA A 71 0.61 -18.72 16.23
C ALA A 71 1.43 -19.78 15.47
N GLY A 72 2.70 -19.52 15.19
CA GLY A 72 3.62 -20.50 14.62
C GLY A 72 3.96 -20.30 13.14
N VAL A 73 3.86 -19.07 12.61
CA VAL A 73 4.33 -18.78 11.26
C VAL A 73 5.87 -18.92 11.18
N ASP A 74 6.38 -19.45 10.07
CA ASP A 74 7.83 -19.59 9.82
C ASP A 74 8.38 -18.52 8.86
N ARG A 75 7.53 -17.85 8.10
CA ARG A 75 7.89 -16.84 7.12
C ARG A 75 6.70 -15.97 6.76
N ILE A 76 6.94 -14.71 6.49
CA ILE A 76 5.94 -13.74 6.05
C ILE A 76 6.28 -13.31 4.62
N MET A 77 5.28 -13.22 3.76
CA MET A 77 5.35 -12.52 2.48
C MET A 77 4.33 -11.39 2.48
N THR A 78 4.75 -10.19 2.12
CA THR A 78 3.86 -9.02 2.10
C THR A 78 4.28 -8.04 1.01
N MET A 79 3.47 -7.02 0.76
CA MET A 79 3.74 -6.00 -0.25
C MET A 79 3.64 -4.60 0.35
N ASP A 80 4.53 -3.69 -0.10
CA ASP A 80 4.54 -2.25 0.19
C ASP A 80 4.20 -1.92 1.64
N LEU A 81 5.02 -2.39 2.58
CA LEU A 81 4.89 -2.01 3.98
C LEU A 81 4.90 -0.48 4.12
N HIS A 82 4.09 0.04 5.03
CA HIS A 82 4.03 1.47 5.32
C HIS A 82 5.41 2.05 5.70
N ALA A 83 6.21 1.25 6.37
CA ALA A 83 7.58 1.57 6.72
C ALA A 83 8.45 0.31 6.58
N ASP A 84 9.57 0.41 5.87
CA ASP A 84 10.47 -0.73 5.59
C ASP A 84 10.98 -1.42 6.87
N GLN A 85 11.14 -0.66 7.97
CA GLN A 85 11.62 -1.16 9.26
C GLN A 85 10.64 -2.13 9.95
N ILE A 86 9.38 -2.20 9.53
CA ILE A 86 8.41 -3.19 10.05
C ILE A 86 8.90 -4.62 9.83
N GLN A 87 9.72 -4.86 8.80
CA GLN A 87 10.37 -6.16 8.58
C GLN A 87 11.15 -6.62 9.82
N GLY A 88 11.78 -5.70 10.53
CA GLY A 88 12.52 -5.96 11.78
C GLY A 88 11.63 -6.21 13.01
N PHE A 89 10.30 -6.15 12.89
CA PHE A 89 9.39 -6.50 13.99
C PHE A 89 9.14 -8.01 14.09
N PHE A 90 9.50 -8.76 13.05
CA PHE A 90 9.33 -10.19 12.98
C PHE A 90 10.64 -10.91 13.36
N ASP A 91 10.53 -11.98 14.15
CA ASP A 91 11.64 -12.87 14.47
C ASP A 91 11.74 -14.06 13.46
N VAL A 92 11.04 -13.94 12.34
CA VAL A 92 11.05 -14.85 11.19
C VAL A 92 11.35 -14.08 9.91
N PRO A 93 11.85 -14.75 8.84
CA PRO A 93 12.10 -14.08 7.56
C PRO A 93 10.86 -13.39 6.99
N VAL A 94 11.07 -12.21 6.42
CA VAL A 94 10.04 -11.41 5.74
C VAL A 94 10.46 -11.12 4.32
N ASP A 95 9.64 -11.51 3.35
CA ASP A 95 9.75 -11.10 1.96
C ASP A 95 8.84 -9.89 1.72
N ALA A 96 9.44 -8.71 1.68
CA ALA A 96 8.74 -7.47 1.37
C ALA A 96 8.80 -7.20 -0.14
N LEU A 97 7.67 -7.34 -0.82
CA LEU A 97 7.53 -7.10 -2.26
C LEU A 97 7.13 -5.65 -2.52
N TYR A 98 7.31 -5.20 -3.76
CA TYR A 98 7.00 -3.83 -4.14
C TYR A 98 6.07 -3.79 -5.36
N ALA A 99 4.95 -3.09 -5.25
CA ALA A 99 3.99 -2.88 -6.34
C ALA A 99 4.56 -2.04 -7.49
N SER A 100 5.72 -1.38 -7.30
CA SER A 100 6.43 -0.71 -8.39
C SER A 100 6.75 -1.65 -9.56
N GLY A 101 6.94 -2.96 -9.29
CA GLY A 101 7.10 -3.98 -10.33
C GLY A 101 5.89 -4.15 -11.24
N ILE A 102 4.70 -3.76 -10.78
CA ILE A 102 3.43 -3.79 -11.54
C ILE A 102 3.13 -2.41 -12.11
N PHE A 103 3.18 -1.38 -11.27
CA PHE A 103 2.75 -0.03 -11.65
C PHE A 103 3.71 0.63 -12.66
N VAL A 104 5.03 0.44 -12.53
CA VAL A 104 5.98 1.08 -13.46
C VAL A 104 5.79 0.61 -14.91
N PRO A 105 5.71 -0.70 -15.21
CA PRO A 105 5.40 -1.16 -16.57
C PRO A 105 4.05 -0.64 -17.09
N TYR A 106 3.01 -0.62 -16.25
CA TYR A 106 1.71 -0.10 -16.63
C TYR A 106 1.77 1.39 -16.95
N ILE A 107 2.37 2.22 -16.08
CA ILE A 107 2.49 3.66 -16.31
C ILE A 107 3.28 3.93 -17.59
N LYS A 108 4.35 3.19 -17.88
CA LYS A 108 5.10 3.29 -19.14
C LYS A 108 4.22 3.01 -20.35
N SER A 109 3.33 2.00 -20.28
CA SER A 109 2.44 1.65 -21.38
C SER A 109 1.39 2.72 -21.70
N LEU A 110 1.10 3.61 -20.77
CA LEU A 110 0.18 4.74 -20.98
C LEU A 110 0.77 5.84 -21.85
N ASN A 111 2.09 5.85 -22.11
CA ASN A 111 2.79 6.84 -22.93
C ASN A 111 2.43 8.28 -22.59
N ILE A 112 2.40 8.62 -21.29
CA ILE A 112 2.00 9.93 -20.78
C ILE A 112 3.11 10.95 -21.06
N GLU A 113 2.83 11.96 -21.86
CA GLU A 113 3.71 13.08 -22.09
C GLU A 113 3.82 13.98 -20.84
N ASP A 114 4.94 14.69 -20.69
CA ASP A 114 5.18 15.62 -19.56
C ASP A 114 4.88 15.00 -18.19
N LEU A 115 5.16 13.69 -18.01
CA LEU A 115 4.90 12.97 -16.78
C LEU A 115 5.71 13.53 -15.61
N SER A 116 5.08 13.67 -14.46
CA SER A 116 5.72 13.91 -13.16
C SER A 116 5.14 12.96 -12.10
N ILE A 117 5.97 12.55 -11.15
CA ILE A 117 5.55 11.70 -10.03
C ILE A 117 5.41 12.54 -8.78
N ALA A 118 4.30 12.39 -8.07
CA ALA A 118 4.05 13.15 -6.86
C ALA A 118 3.95 12.27 -5.61
N ALA A 119 4.48 12.79 -4.49
CA ALA A 119 4.18 12.29 -3.16
C ALA A 119 3.00 13.08 -2.56
N PRO A 120 2.01 12.43 -1.94
CA PRO A 120 0.87 13.13 -1.34
C PRO A 120 1.25 13.88 -0.06
N ASP A 121 2.39 13.52 0.55
CA ASP A 121 3.00 14.18 1.70
C ASP A 121 4.52 13.94 1.75
N MET A 122 5.20 14.48 2.78
CA MET A 122 6.64 14.31 2.97
C MET A 122 7.04 12.86 3.27
N GLY A 123 6.17 12.07 3.89
CA GLY A 123 6.42 10.65 4.21
C GLY A 123 6.55 9.78 2.95
N GLY A 124 5.78 10.08 1.92
CA GLY A 124 5.80 9.39 0.63
C GLY A 124 6.98 9.76 -0.29
N ALA A 125 7.81 10.72 0.07
CA ALA A 125 8.88 11.25 -0.83
C ALA A 125 9.86 10.18 -1.30
N LYS A 126 10.27 9.23 -0.43
CA LYS A 126 11.17 8.12 -0.80
C LYS A 126 10.55 7.22 -1.86
N ARG A 127 9.26 6.87 -1.68
CA ARG A 127 8.49 6.06 -2.63
C ARG A 127 8.38 6.78 -3.97
N ALA A 128 7.92 8.03 -3.98
CA ALA A 128 7.80 8.83 -5.19
C ALA A 128 9.13 8.95 -5.94
N ASN A 129 10.25 9.15 -5.25
CA ASN A 129 11.57 9.20 -5.86
C ASN A 129 11.96 7.86 -6.53
N THR A 130 11.58 6.73 -5.97
CA THR A 130 11.81 5.41 -6.60
C THR A 130 11.06 5.31 -7.92
N TYR A 131 9.76 5.66 -7.95
CA TYR A 131 8.98 5.68 -9.20
C TYR A 131 9.54 6.68 -10.21
N ALA A 132 9.87 7.90 -9.76
CA ALA A 132 10.43 8.95 -10.61
C ALA A 132 11.71 8.50 -11.33
N LYS A 133 12.61 7.80 -10.63
CA LYS A 133 13.84 7.21 -11.21
C LYS A 133 13.51 6.16 -12.27
N HIS A 134 12.61 5.22 -12.00
CA HIS A 134 12.23 4.17 -12.96
C HIS A 134 11.50 4.70 -14.20
N LEU A 135 10.83 5.84 -14.06
CA LEU A 135 10.05 6.47 -15.12
C LEU A 135 10.78 7.63 -15.79
N SER A 136 12.01 7.97 -15.33
CA SER A 136 12.78 9.14 -15.79
C SER A 136 11.96 10.44 -15.74
N ALA A 137 11.14 10.59 -14.70
CA ALA A 137 10.22 11.71 -14.52
C ALA A 137 10.65 12.60 -13.34
N PRO A 138 10.38 13.91 -13.36
CA PRO A 138 10.62 14.78 -12.21
C PRO A 138 9.67 14.42 -11.05
N ILE A 139 10.11 14.80 -9.83
CA ILE A 139 9.35 14.58 -8.60
C ILE A 139 8.67 15.88 -8.15
N ILE A 140 7.45 15.72 -7.62
CA ILE A 140 6.70 16.76 -6.92
C ILE A 140 6.40 16.25 -5.51
N ILE A 141 6.56 17.09 -4.49
CA ILE A 141 6.25 16.73 -3.11
C ILE A 141 5.16 17.67 -2.61
N SER A 142 4.01 17.11 -2.22
CA SER A 142 2.96 17.85 -1.56
C SER A 142 3.32 18.03 -0.09
N HIS A 143 3.17 19.25 0.42
CA HIS A 143 3.43 19.59 1.81
C HIS A 143 2.22 20.24 2.44
N LYS A 144 1.78 19.69 3.58
CA LYS A 144 0.66 20.22 4.35
C LYS A 144 1.18 21.11 5.47
N GLU A 145 0.98 22.41 5.36
CA GLU A 145 1.24 23.35 6.45
C GLU A 145 0.10 23.25 7.50
N ARG A 146 0.44 22.78 8.70
CA ARG A 146 -0.48 22.80 9.84
C ARG A 146 -0.29 24.13 10.58
N ALA A 147 -1.06 25.16 10.22
CA ALA A 147 -0.94 26.48 10.83
C ALA A 147 -1.38 26.54 12.31
N LYS A 148 -2.35 25.75 12.78
CA LYS A 148 -2.80 25.55 14.18
C LYS A 148 -3.76 24.35 14.25
N ALA A 149 -3.97 23.79 15.47
CA ALA A 149 -5.03 22.82 15.71
C ALA A 149 -6.40 23.43 15.26
N ASN A 150 -7.16 22.73 14.42
CA ASN A 150 -8.48 23.11 13.88
C ASN A 150 -8.52 24.15 12.73
N VAL A 151 -7.39 24.50 12.10
CA VAL A 151 -7.41 25.27 10.84
C VAL A 151 -7.11 24.29 9.69
N VAL A 152 -7.93 24.33 8.63
CA VAL A 152 -7.68 23.57 7.39
C VAL A 152 -6.32 24.04 6.85
N GLY A 153 -5.29 23.20 6.99
CA GLY A 153 -3.93 23.55 6.57
C GLY A 153 -3.87 23.70 5.05
N LYS A 154 -3.24 24.76 4.58
CA LYS A 154 -2.98 24.98 3.16
C LYS A 154 -2.01 23.91 2.68
N MET A 155 -2.36 23.22 1.58
CA MET A 155 -1.45 22.28 0.92
C MET A 155 -0.65 23.03 -0.13
N THR A 156 0.67 22.82 -0.13
CA THR A 156 1.60 23.42 -1.11
C THR A 156 2.35 22.32 -1.85
N ALA A 157 2.83 22.59 -3.06
CA ALA A 157 3.67 21.68 -3.83
C ALA A 157 5.08 22.23 -3.96
N ILE A 158 6.08 21.37 -3.80
CA ILE A 158 7.48 21.61 -4.09
C ILE A 158 7.79 20.87 -5.39
N GLY A 159 8.23 21.58 -6.41
CA GLY A 159 8.47 21.06 -7.77
C GLY A 159 7.63 21.79 -8.83
N ASP A 160 7.94 21.55 -10.09
CA ASP A 160 7.23 22.18 -11.22
C ASP A 160 5.98 21.38 -11.56
N VAL A 161 4.80 22.02 -11.43
CA VAL A 161 3.48 21.41 -11.64
C VAL A 161 2.86 21.86 -12.95
N LYS A 162 3.16 23.11 -13.39
CA LYS A 162 2.46 23.72 -14.51
C LYS A 162 2.66 22.93 -15.81
N GLY A 163 1.56 22.58 -16.46
CA GLY A 163 1.58 21.85 -17.72
C GLY A 163 1.95 20.37 -17.60
N ARG A 164 2.08 19.81 -16.39
CA ARG A 164 2.44 18.42 -16.16
C ARG A 164 1.24 17.48 -16.06
N ASN A 165 1.42 16.25 -16.50
CA ASN A 165 0.54 15.12 -16.17
C ASN A 165 1.12 14.45 -14.94
N VAL A 166 0.40 14.46 -13.82
CA VAL A 166 0.92 14.04 -12.52
C VAL A 166 0.34 12.69 -12.10
N ILE A 167 1.20 11.79 -11.61
CA ILE A 167 0.76 10.56 -10.93
C ILE A 167 1.20 10.64 -9.47
N ILE A 168 0.23 10.65 -8.56
CA ILE A 168 0.47 10.57 -7.12
C ILE A 168 0.71 9.10 -6.78
N VAL A 169 1.78 8.78 -6.04
CA VAL A 169 2.09 7.42 -5.60
C VAL A 169 2.11 7.31 -4.09
N ASP A 170 1.44 6.29 -3.55
CA ASP A 170 1.44 6.01 -2.11
C ASP A 170 1.30 4.51 -1.84
N ASP A 171 1.50 4.07 -0.58
CA ASP A 171 1.29 2.68 -0.17
C ASP A 171 -0.19 2.36 0.02
N MET A 172 -0.96 3.27 0.59
CA MET A 172 -2.36 3.01 0.88
C MET A 172 -3.25 4.23 0.76
N ILE A 173 -4.51 3.99 0.46
CA ILE A 173 -5.58 4.98 0.50
C ILE A 173 -6.67 4.52 1.46
N ASP A 174 -6.88 5.28 2.54
CA ASP A 174 -7.87 5.00 3.56
C ASP A 174 -9.11 5.89 3.38
N THR A 175 -9.19 7.04 4.02
CA THR A 175 -10.34 7.96 3.90
C THR A 175 -10.33 8.86 2.67
N ALA A 176 -9.30 8.75 1.83
CA ALA A 176 -9.04 9.52 0.61
C ALA A 176 -8.83 11.04 0.78
N GLY A 177 -8.93 11.58 2.00
CA GLY A 177 -8.87 13.03 2.21
C GLY A 177 -7.56 13.66 1.73
N THR A 178 -6.41 13.09 2.07
CA THR A 178 -5.08 13.63 1.70
C THR A 178 -4.86 13.60 0.19
N ILE A 179 -5.19 12.48 -0.45
CA ILE A 179 -4.93 12.31 -1.88
C ILE A 179 -5.84 13.19 -2.74
N CYS A 180 -7.12 13.35 -2.35
CA CYS A 180 -8.05 14.24 -3.05
C CYS A 180 -7.59 15.70 -2.91
N MET A 181 -7.24 16.15 -1.70
CA MET A 181 -6.69 17.51 -1.51
C MET A 181 -5.39 17.73 -2.30
N ALA A 182 -4.53 16.73 -2.39
CA ALA A 182 -3.30 16.83 -3.19
C ALA A 182 -3.64 16.96 -4.69
N ALA A 183 -4.60 16.19 -5.19
CA ALA A 183 -5.04 16.27 -6.59
C ALA A 183 -5.64 17.63 -6.92
N ASP A 184 -6.54 18.14 -6.09
CA ASP A 184 -7.18 19.44 -6.29
C ASP A 184 -6.13 20.56 -6.28
N MET A 185 -5.20 20.58 -5.32
CA MET A 185 -4.10 21.53 -5.25
C MET A 185 -3.19 21.48 -6.50
N LEU A 186 -2.87 20.26 -7.00
CA LEU A 186 -2.06 20.12 -8.20
C LEU A 186 -2.77 20.68 -9.44
N MET A 187 -4.07 20.45 -9.58
CA MET A 187 -4.87 21.04 -10.65
C MET A 187 -4.94 22.58 -10.54
N GLU A 188 -5.14 23.12 -9.34
CA GLU A 188 -5.11 24.58 -9.09
C GLU A 188 -3.74 25.19 -9.46
N LYS A 189 -2.65 24.43 -9.33
CA LYS A 189 -1.30 24.86 -9.74
C LYS A 189 -1.00 24.66 -11.23
N GLY A 190 -1.99 24.22 -12.01
CA GLY A 190 -1.92 24.14 -13.47
C GLY A 190 -1.41 22.81 -14.00
N ALA A 191 -1.57 21.71 -13.26
CA ALA A 191 -1.39 20.37 -13.82
C ALA A 191 -2.41 20.16 -14.97
N LYS A 192 -2.02 19.41 -16.02
CA LYS A 192 -2.91 18.99 -17.12
C LYS A 192 -3.88 17.90 -16.67
N SER A 193 -3.39 16.96 -15.88
CA SER A 193 -4.17 15.87 -15.31
C SER A 193 -3.52 15.34 -14.03
N VAL A 194 -4.33 14.75 -13.15
CA VAL A 194 -3.82 14.05 -11.95
C VAL A 194 -4.42 12.65 -11.89
N ARG A 195 -3.57 11.66 -11.73
CA ARG A 195 -3.90 10.26 -11.46
C ARG A 195 -3.26 9.83 -10.15
N ALA A 196 -3.66 8.67 -9.63
CA ALA A 196 -3.04 8.06 -8.48
C ALA A 196 -2.67 6.59 -8.76
N ALA A 197 -1.55 6.12 -8.21
CA ALA A 197 -1.16 4.72 -8.20
C ALA A 197 -0.88 4.31 -6.75
N ILE A 198 -1.78 3.52 -6.17
CA ILE A 198 -1.85 3.22 -4.74
C ILE A 198 -1.93 1.72 -4.54
N THR A 199 -1.05 1.16 -3.73
CA THR A 199 -0.99 -0.29 -3.54
C THR A 199 -2.22 -0.83 -2.82
N HIS A 200 -2.57 -0.29 -1.64
CA HIS A 200 -3.60 -0.85 -0.78
C HIS A 200 -4.85 0.02 -0.72
N PRO A 201 -5.95 -0.38 -1.40
CA PRO A 201 -7.21 0.36 -1.39
C PRO A 201 -8.07 -0.01 -0.17
N ILE A 202 -7.79 0.56 1.01
CA ILE A 202 -8.59 0.34 2.23
C ILE A 202 -9.97 0.96 2.06
N LEU A 203 -10.04 2.18 1.56
CA LEU A 203 -11.24 2.91 1.12
C LEU A 203 -12.36 2.96 2.17
N SER A 204 -12.00 3.36 3.39
CA SER A 204 -12.96 3.44 4.49
C SER A 204 -13.86 4.68 4.43
N GLY A 205 -15.05 4.56 5.04
CA GLY A 205 -16.02 5.64 5.16
C GLY A 205 -16.51 6.14 3.78
N GLN A 206 -16.36 7.43 3.50
CA GLN A 206 -16.79 8.08 2.26
C GLN A 206 -15.65 8.19 1.22
N ALA A 207 -14.68 7.26 1.21
CA ALA A 207 -13.52 7.36 0.34
C ALA A 207 -13.89 7.30 -1.15
N TYR A 208 -14.79 6.41 -1.52
CA TYR A 208 -15.26 6.27 -2.91
C TYR A 208 -15.94 7.56 -3.42
N GLU A 209 -16.83 8.11 -2.62
CA GLU A 209 -17.55 9.34 -2.94
C GLU A 209 -16.59 10.54 -3.10
N LYS A 210 -15.61 10.65 -2.20
CA LYS A 210 -14.59 11.72 -2.29
C LYS A 210 -13.72 11.58 -3.53
N ILE A 211 -13.29 10.36 -3.87
CA ILE A 211 -12.48 10.10 -5.07
C ILE A 211 -13.29 10.48 -6.32
N ASN A 212 -14.54 10.04 -6.40
CA ASN A 212 -15.39 10.30 -7.56
C ASN A 212 -15.69 11.79 -7.73
N ALA A 213 -15.80 12.56 -6.62
CA ALA A 213 -15.99 14.00 -6.62
C ALA A 213 -14.70 14.82 -6.84
N SER A 214 -13.51 14.23 -6.68
CA SER A 214 -12.21 14.91 -6.76
C SER A 214 -11.74 15.14 -8.20
N ALA A 215 -10.69 15.94 -8.35
CA ALA A 215 -10.00 16.16 -9.63
C ALA A 215 -9.20 14.94 -10.13
N LEU A 216 -9.15 13.84 -9.40
CA LEU A 216 -8.50 12.60 -9.86
C LEU A 216 -9.19 12.06 -11.12
N GLN A 217 -8.40 11.85 -12.18
CA GLN A 217 -8.89 11.27 -13.43
C GLN A 217 -9.01 9.75 -13.32
N GLU A 218 -8.05 9.10 -12.65
CA GLU A 218 -7.96 7.65 -12.49
C GLU A 218 -7.23 7.33 -11.19
N VAL A 219 -7.67 6.27 -10.50
CA VAL A 219 -7.00 5.69 -9.33
C VAL A 219 -6.64 4.24 -9.65
N ILE A 220 -5.35 4.01 -9.88
CA ILE A 220 -4.80 2.68 -10.15
C ILE A 220 -4.49 2.05 -8.80
N VAL A 221 -5.11 0.92 -8.50
CA VAL A 221 -4.94 0.18 -7.24
C VAL A 221 -4.58 -1.28 -7.52
N THR A 222 -4.19 -2.01 -6.48
CA THR A 222 -4.02 -3.46 -6.59
C THR A 222 -5.20 -4.21 -5.97
N ASP A 223 -5.25 -5.51 -6.23
CA ASP A 223 -6.20 -6.45 -5.62
C ASP A 223 -5.72 -7.00 -4.25
N THR A 224 -4.79 -6.33 -3.57
CA THR A 224 -4.37 -6.67 -2.20
C THR A 224 -5.51 -6.55 -1.19
N ILE A 225 -6.49 -5.71 -1.49
CA ILE A 225 -7.77 -5.56 -0.77
C ILE A 225 -8.86 -5.48 -1.85
N PRO A 226 -9.93 -6.28 -1.76
CA PRO A 226 -11.01 -6.23 -2.74
C PRO A 226 -11.77 -4.89 -2.67
N LEU A 227 -12.09 -4.32 -3.83
CA LEU A 227 -12.99 -3.17 -3.91
C LEU A 227 -14.42 -3.59 -3.61
N ASN A 228 -15.20 -2.68 -3.01
CA ASN A 228 -16.64 -2.91 -2.82
C ASN A 228 -17.38 -2.78 -4.17
N PRO A 229 -17.98 -3.86 -4.71
CA PRO A 229 -18.65 -3.83 -6.01
C PRO A 229 -19.96 -3.02 -6.02
N GLU A 230 -20.50 -2.66 -4.84
CA GLU A 230 -21.72 -1.84 -4.73
C GLU A 230 -21.42 -0.34 -4.87
N LYS A 231 -20.14 0.04 -4.91
CA LYS A 231 -19.71 1.44 -5.06
C LYS A 231 -19.45 1.79 -6.52
N ASP A 232 -19.46 3.09 -6.83
CA ASP A 232 -19.05 3.58 -8.14
C ASP A 232 -17.53 3.41 -8.31
N LEU A 233 -17.15 2.52 -9.21
CA LEU A 233 -15.77 2.16 -9.52
C LEU A 233 -15.27 2.81 -10.84
N SER A 234 -15.99 3.78 -11.39
CA SER A 234 -15.70 4.37 -12.71
C SER A 234 -14.30 4.96 -12.84
N LYS A 235 -13.71 5.45 -11.74
CA LYS A 235 -12.35 6.00 -11.70
C LYS A 235 -11.29 4.95 -11.31
N PHE A 236 -11.67 3.73 -10.98
CA PHE A 236 -10.73 2.73 -10.47
C PHE A 236 -10.22 1.78 -11.55
N LYS A 237 -8.90 1.58 -11.56
CA LYS A 237 -8.21 0.54 -12.34
C LYS A 237 -7.54 -0.43 -11.38
N VAL A 238 -7.97 -1.69 -11.38
CA VAL A 238 -7.38 -2.72 -10.52
C VAL A 238 -6.29 -3.47 -11.27
N MET A 239 -5.12 -3.62 -10.64
CA MET A 239 -3.98 -4.40 -11.11
C MET A 239 -3.80 -5.62 -10.19
N THR A 240 -3.63 -6.81 -10.76
CA THR A 240 -3.42 -7.99 -9.92
C THR A 240 -1.98 -8.10 -9.42
N VAL A 241 -1.82 -8.55 -8.17
CA VAL A 241 -0.53 -8.88 -7.55
C VAL A 241 -0.22 -10.39 -7.65
N ALA A 242 -1.12 -11.19 -8.21
CA ALA A 242 -1.05 -12.64 -8.20
C ALA A 242 0.27 -13.17 -8.79
N ASP A 243 0.71 -12.66 -9.94
CA ASP A 243 1.91 -13.13 -10.62
C ASP A 243 3.19 -12.87 -9.82
N ILE A 244 3.29 -11.70 -9.15
CA ILE A 244 4.44 -11.37 -8.30
C ILE A 244 4.51 -12.34 -7.12
N PHE A 245 3.39 -12.54 -6.41
CA PHE A 245 3.35 -13.47 -5.28
C PHE A 245 3.58 -14.92 -5.72
N ALA A 246 2.97 -15.38 -6.83
CA ALA A 246 3.17 -16.71 -7.36
C ALA A 246 4.65 -17.00 -7.66
N ASN A 247 5.34 -16.07 -8.31
CA ASN A 247 6.78 -16.19 -8.58
C ASN A 247 7.63 -16.30 -7.30
N VAL A 248 7.30 -15.55 -6.25
CA VAL A 248 8.03 -15.62 -4.98
C VAL A 248 7.70 -16.91 -4.23
N ILE A 249 6.43 -17.34 -4.21
CA ILE A 249 6.02 -18.64 -3.65
C ILE A 249 6.79 -19.77 -4.32
N GLU A 250 6.87 -19.78 -5.64
CA GLU A 250 7.62 -20.81 -6.38
C GLU A 250 9.11 -20.82 -6.02
N ARG A 251 9.74 -19.64 -5.93
CA ARG A 251 11.16 -19.54 -5.53
C ARG A 251 11.39 -20.04 -4.11
N VAL A 252 10.54 -19.65 -3.15
CA VAL A 252 10.65 -20.08 -1.77
C VAL A 252 10.37 -21.58 -1.64
N HIS A 253 9.39 -22.11 -2.38
CA HIS A 253 9.09 -23.53 -2.41
C HIS A 253 10.28 -24.35 -2.93
N ASN A 254 10.93 -23.88 -3.99
CA ASN A 254 12.05 -24.56 -4.65
C ASN A 254 13.44 -24.23 -4.04
N TYR A 255 13.50 -23.44 -2.95
CA TYR A 255 14.76 -22.98 -2.32
C TYR A 255 15.72 -22.27 -3.30
N LYS A 256 15.19 -21.43 -4.20
CA LYS A 256 15.95 -20.68 -5.21
C LYS A 256 16.09 -19.21 -4.83
#